data_390030721a2ddf79d44168e701119d7f
#
_entry.id   390030721a2ddf79d44168e701119d7f
#
_cell.length_a   1.000
_cell.length_b   1.000
_cell.length_c   1.000
_cell.angle_alpha   90.00
_cell.angle_beta   90.00
_cell.angle_gamma   90.00
#
_symmetry.space_group_name_H-M   'P 1'
#
loop_
_entity.id
_entity.type
_entity.pdbx_description
1 polymer ?
#
loop_
_entity_poly.entity_id
_entity_poly.type
_entity_poly.pdbx_seq_one_letter_code
_entity_poly.pdbx_strand_id
1 'polypeptide(L)'
;MGEFVDDGVGYLESPGTKFRMGFFSHVNTSEVRRYVGIWYTMDPKTVVWVANRDNPVLDSTGVFTVAEDGNFKVLNKDQTIYFSTTTDGAPLTTLKLLDTGNVVLIDVASGSILWQSFETPTNTFLPGMIMGTNMSLTSWKGITDPGLGSFVFQQEEGATQYSIMNGSTKYLWKSGKMSTNSFSENQIFSKALNLLSNTTTQTQNIILPIERNGARSQNTRSSETYTVVDPFSRLVMDHLGKLQYLTWSKVNSQWVLEWEEPNDNCSSYRVCGPFGMCR
;
A
#
# COMPACT_ATOMS: atom_id res chain seq x y z
N MET A 1 -17.35 3.13 -22.79
CA MET A 1 -17.17 4.50 -22.26
C MET A 1 -16.65 4.32 -20.85
N GLY A 2 -15.38 4.68 -20.58
CA GLY A 2 -14.78 4.52 -19.26
C GLY A 2 -15.44 5.47 -18.25
N GLU A 3 -15.56 5.03 -17.00
CA GLU A 3 -15.96 5.93 -15.91
C GLU A 3 -14.85 6.97 -15.71
N PHE A 4 -15.24 8.25 -15.84
CA PHE A 4 -14.37 9.38 -15.54
C PHE A 4 -14.66 9.84 -14.11
N VAL A 5 -13.60 10.13 -13.36
CA VAL A 5 -13.71 10.78 -12.05
C VAL A 5 -12.93 12.08 -12.10
N ASP A 6 -13.67 13.18 -12.10
CA ASP A 6 -13.12 14.54 -12.13
C ASP A 6 -12.66 14.98 -10.74
N ASP A 7 -11.65 15.86 -10.72
CA ASP A 7 -11.19 16.50 -9.49
C ASP A 7 -12.30 17.34 -8.83
N GLY A 8 -12.57 17.05 -7.56
CA GLY A 8 -13.59 17.73 -6.77
C GLY A 8 -15.03 17.23 -6.96
N VAL A 9 -15.31 16.29 -7.87
CA VAL A 9 -16.67 15.85 -8.19
C VAL A 9 -16.97 14.44 -7.70
N GLY A 10 -15.94 13.57 -7.53
CA GLY A 10 -16.23 12.19 -7.17
C GLY A 10 -15.06 11.40 -6.61
N TYR A 11 -15.37 10.17 -6.23
CA TYR A 11 -14.42 9.15 -5.80
C TYR A 11 -14.96 7.76 -6.16
N LEU A 12 -14.06 6.80 -6.32
CA LEU A 12 -14.41 5.39 -6.29
C LEU A 12 -14.52 4.96 -4.84
N GLU A 13 -15.53 4.15 -4.52
CA GLU A 13 -15.70 3.57 -3.18
C GLU A 13 -15.66 2.05 -3.27
N SER A 14 -14.99 1.42 -2.32
CA SER A 14 -14.98 -0.04 -2.24
C SER A 14 -16.37 -0.58 -1.85
N PRO A 15 -16.77 -1.79 -2.27
CA PRO A 15 -18.12 -2.33 -2.05
C PRO A 15 -18.58 -2.31 -0.58
N GLY A 16 -17.67 -2.60 0.36
CA GLY A 16 -17.91 -2.54 1.80
C GLY A 16 -17.62 -1.18 2.43
N THR A 17 -17.49 -0.11 1.64
CA THR A 17 -17.27 1.27 2.07
C THR A 17 -16.06 1.46 2.99
N LYS A 18 -15.02 0.61 2.85
CA LYS A 18 -13.81 0.67 3.69
C LYS A 18 -12.79 1.66 3.17
N PHE A 19 -12.70 1.80 1.85
CA PHE A 19 -11.74 2.65 1.17
C PHE A 19 -12.42 3.51 0.11
N ARG A 20 -11.82 4.68 -0.12
CA ARG A 20 -12.13 5.57 -1.23
C ARG A 20 -10.88 5.90 -2.00
N MET A 21 -11.05 6.14 -3.31
CA MET A 21 -10.01 6.60 -4.21
C MET A 21 -10.49 7.83 -4.95
N GLY A 22 -9.69 8.89 -4.93
CA GLY A 22 -10.05 10.16 -5.57
C GLY A 22 -8.91 11.16 -5.55
N PHE A 23 -9.21 12.39 -5.95
CA PHE A 23 -8.26 13.48 -5.83
C PHE A 23 -8.19 14.02 -4.40
N PHE A 24 -6.98 14.31 -3.95
CA PHE A 24 -6.72 14.97 -2.68
C PHE A 24 -5.59 15.99 -2.81
N SER A 25 -5.51 16.94 -1.87
CA SER A 25 -4.36 17.81 -1.67
C SER A 25 -4.13 18.05 -0.18
N HIS A 26 -2.92 18.36 0.17
CA HIS A 26 -2.60 18.84 1.51
C HIS A 26 -2.62 20.37 1.53
N VAL A 27 -3.41 20.94 2.43
CA VAL A 27 -3.95 22.31 2.42
C VAL A 27 -2.92 23.41 2.71
N ASN A 28 -1.64 23.14 2.93
CA ASN A 28 -0.67 24.13 3.43
C ASN A 28 0.39 24.61 2.42
N THR A 29 0.15 24.45 1.14
CA THR A 29 1.06 25.01 0.10
C THR A 29 0.35 26.09 -0.68
N SER A 30 1.05 27.18 -0.98
CA SER A 30 0.59 28.24 -1.89
C SER A 30 0.37 27.75 -3.33
N GLU A 31 0.85 26.56 -3.64
CA GLU A 31 0.72 25.89 -4.93
C GLU A 31 -0.37 24.82 -4.86
N VAL A 32 -1.23 24.77 -5.85
CA VAL A 32 -2.19 23.69 -6.03
C VAL A 32 -1.42 22.45 -6.48
N ARG A 33 -1.42 21.41 -5.63
CA ARG A 33 -0.88 20.09 -5.97
C ARG A 33 -1.95 19.05 -5.74
N ARG A 34 -2.39 18.41 -6.80
CA ARG A 34 -3.48 17.42 -6.75
C ARG A 34 -2.93 16.04 -7.05
N TYR A 35 -3.27 15.10 -6.19
CA TYR A 35 -2.84 13.72 -6.24
C TYR A 35 -4.06 12.81 -6.29
N VAL A 36 -3.98 11.71 -7.02
CA VAL A 36 -4.94 10.63 -6.93
C VAL A 36 -4.42 9.62 -5.93
N GLY A 37 -5.21 9.33 -4.90
CA GLY A 37 -4.81 8.42 -3.83
C GLY A 37 -5.96 7.60 -3.30
N ILE A 38 -5.61 6.62 -2.45
CA ILE A 38 -6.54 5.76 -1.73
C ILE A 38 -6.43 6.09 -0.25
N TRP A 39 -7.56 6.22 0.43
CA TRP A 39 -7.65 6.48 1.86
C TRP A 39 -8.74 5.65 2.53
N TYR A 40 -8.65 5.51 3.86
CA TYR A 40 -9.72 4.87 4.62
C TYR A 40 -10.96 5.75 4.70
N THR A 41 -12.14 5.17 4.50
CA THR A 41 -13.41 5.89 4.67
C THR A 41 -13.61 6.37 6.11
N MET A 42 -13.16 5.57 7.08
CA MET A 42 -13.25 5.88 8.51
C MET A 42 -12.27 6.97 8.96
N ASP A 43 -11.18 7.19 8.22
CA ASP A 43 -10.18 8.24 8.46
C ASP A 43 -9.64 8.78 7.13
N PRO A 44 -10.34 9.75 6.51
CA PRO A 44 -9.97 10.28 5.19
C PRO A 44 -8.62 11.00 5.14
N LYS A 45 -8.03 11.32 6.29
CA LYS A 45 -6.69 11.92 6.36
C LYS A 45 -5.58 10.89 6.18
N THR A 46 -5.89 9.61 6.39
CA THR A 46 -4.93 8.52 6.24
C THR A 46 -4.95 7.99 4.81
N VAL A 47 -4.08 8.55 3.98
CA VAL A 47 -3.83 8.07 2.61
C VAL A 47 -2.86 6.89 2.66
N VAL A 48 -3.20 5.80 1.96
CA VAL A 48 -2.43 4.55 1.96
C VAL A 48 -1.71 4.26 0.65
N TRP A 49 -2.11 4.91 -0.43
CA TRP A 49 -1.48 4.78 -1.74
C TRP A 49 -1.69 6.04 -2.57
N VAL A 50 -0.75 6.38 -3.44
CA VAL A 50 -0.79 7.56 -4.32
C VAL A 50 -0.29 7.19 -5.70
N ALA A 51 -1.09 7.43 -6.74
CA ALA A 51 -0.76 7.12 -8.12
C ALA A 51 0.37 8.02 -8.66
N ASN A 52 0.16 9.32 -8.58
CA ASN A 52 1.01 10.34 -9.21
C ASN A 52 1.86 11.12 -8.19
N ARG A 53 2.41 10.40 -7.19
CA ARG A 53 3.15 11.03 -6.08
C ARG A 53 4.33 11.90 -6.51
N ASP A 54 4.99 11.56 -7.63
CA ASP A 54 6.17 12.26 -8.13
C ASP A 54 5.83 13.34 -9.16
N ASN A 55 4.59 13.31 -9.65
CA ASN A 55 4.12 14.22 -10.69
C ASN A 55 2.69 14.70 -10.38
N PRO A 56 2.51 15.65 -9.43
CA PRO A 56 1.18 16.16 -9.09
C PRO A 56 0.57 16.97 -10.25
N VAL A 57 -0.74 16.92 -10.37
CA VAL A 57 -1.47 17.85 -11.23
C VAL A 57 -1.44 19.21 -10.55
N LEU A 58 -1.03 20.25 -11.29
CA LEU A 58 -0.80 21.59 -10.74
C LEU A 58 -2.02 22.53 -10.86
N ASP A 59 -3.16 21.96 -11.20
CA ASP A 59 -4.45 22.66 -11.28
C ASP A 59 -5.58 21.77 -10.78
N SER A 60 -6.82 22.25 -10.84
CA SER A 60 -8.02 21.51 -10.45
C SER A 60 -8.75 20.86 -11.63
N THR A 61 -8.07 20.63 -12.73
CA THR A 61 -8.64 20.04 -13.95
C THR A 61 -8.26 18.57 -14.12
N GLY A 62 -7.78 17.93 -13.01
CA GLY A 62 -7.39 16.53 -13.00
C GLY A 62 -8.57 15.60 -13.28
N VAL A 63 -8.29 14.53 -14.01
CA VAL A 63 -9.22 13.44 -14.29
C VAL A 63 -8.47 12.14 -14.13
N PHE A 64 -9.07 11.13 -13.51
CA PHE A 64 -8.57 9.77 -13.62
C PHE A 64 -9.62 8.86 -14.30
N THR A 65 -9.14 7.97 -15.16
CA THR A 65 -10.00 7.16 -16.02
C THR A 65 -9.27 5.92 -16.52
N VAL A 66 -10.02 4.99 -17.06
CA VAL A 66 -9.50 3.95 -17.95
C VAL A 66 -9.59 4.51 -19.38
N ALA A 67 -8.43 4.68 -20.02
CA ALA A 67 -8.32 5.23 -21.36
C ALA A 67 -8.64 4.17 -22.45
N GLU A 68 -8.72 4.62 -23.71
CA GLU A 68 -9.04 3.74 -24.85
C GLU A 68 -8.00 2.63 -25.09
N ASP A 69 -6.76 2.87 -24.65
CA ASP A 69 -5.68 1.86 -24.69
C ASP A 69 -5.78 0.83 -23.55
N GLY A 70 -6.84 0.86 -22.76
CA GLY A 70 -7.08 -0.04 -21.65
C GLY A 70 -6.31 0.26 -20.39
N ASN A 71 -5.50 1.34 -20.34
CA ASN A 71 -4.71 1.71 -19.19
C ASN A 71 -5.45 2.64 -18.24
N PHE A 72 -5.21 2.47 -16.94
CA PHE A 72 -5.59 3.44 -15.93
C PHE A 72 -4.65 4.65 -16.00
N LYS A 73 -5.21 5.84 -16.18
CA LYS A 73 -4.45 7.09 -16.31
C LYS A 73 -4.96 8.19 -15.38
N VAL A 74 -4.04 9.03 -14.95
CA VAL A 74 -4.31 10.34 -14.35
C VAL A 74 -3.88 11.40 -15.35
N LEU A 75 -4.79 12.28 -15.74
CA LEU A 75 -4.64 13.28 -16.79
C LEU A 75 -5.09 14.64 -16.25
N ASN A 76 -4.76 15.74 -16.96
CA ASN A 76 -5.46 17.01 -16.85
C ASN A 76 -6.36 17.24 -18.09
N LYS A 77 -7.08 18.34 -18.12
CA LYS A 77 -7.94 18.72 -19.27
C LYS A 77 -7.19 18.81 -20.62
N ASP A 78 -5.88 19.11 -20.58
CA ASP A 78 -5.04 19.22 -21.77
C ASP A 78 -4.46 17.87 -22.21
N GLN A 79 -4.96 16.75 -21.62
CA GLN A 79 -4.54 15.38 -21.88
C GLN A 79 -3.06 15.12 -21.51
N THR A 80 -2.45 15.95 -20.66
CA THR A 80 -1.15 15.69 -20.09
C THR A 80 -1.23 14.54 -19.12
N ILE A 81 -0.37 13.50 -19.30
CA ILE A 81 -0.36 12.29 -18.49
C ILE A 81 0.51 12.51 -17.25
N TYR A 82 -0.05 12.35 -16.07
CA TYR A 82 0.62 12.41 -14.77
C TYR A 82 0.89 11.04 -14.17
N PHE A 83 0.10 10.04 -14.56
CA PHE A 83 0.29 8.64 -14.23
C PHE A 83 -0.35 7.76 -15.31
N SER A 84 0.26 6.63 -15.62
CA SER A 84 -0.32 5.60 -16.48
C SER A 84 0.18 4.23 -16.04
N THR A 85 -0.74 3.26 -15.98
CA THR A 85 -0.32 1.85 -15.98
C THR A 85 0.22 1.49 -17.36
N THR A 86 1.00 0.41 -17.41
CA THR A 86 1.48 -0.15 -18.67
C THR A 86 1.00 -1.59 -18.73
N THR A 87 -0.05 -1.83 -19.52
CA THR A 87 -0.60 -3.16 -19.77
C THR A 87 -0.53 -3.47 -21.25
N ASP A 88 -0.50 -4.74 -21.63
CA ASP A 88 -0.34 -5.17 -23.03
C ASP A 88 -1.60 -4.98 -23.90
N GLY A 89 -2.40 -3.92 -23.60
CA GLY A 89 -3.44 -3.44 -24.49
C GLY A 89 -4.69 -4.34 -24.58
N ALA A 90 -5.26 -4.75 -23.46
CA ALA A 90 -6.58 -5.36 -23.48
C ALA A 90 -7.64 -4.32 -23.92
N PRO A 91 -8.45 -4.62 -24.94
CA PRO A 91 -9.33 -3.61 -25.56
C PRO A 91 -10.50 -3.18 -24.68
N LEU A 92 -10.79 -3.92 -23.61
CA LEU A 92 -11.86 -3.60 -22.66
C LEU A 92 -11.44 -3.93 -21.25
N THR A 93 -11.10 -2.90 -20.48
CA THR A 93 -10.68 -3.01 -19.09
C THR A 93 -11.59 -2.22 -18.16
N THR A 94 -11.62 -2.60 -16.90
CA THR A 94 -12.33 -1.88 -15.84
C THR A 94 -11.46 -1.72 -14.61
N LEU A 95 -11.58 -0.57 -13.94
CA LEU A 95 -10.88 -0.26 -12.69
C LEU A 95 -11.82 -0.53 -11.51
N LYS A 96 -11.34 -1.24 -10.49
CA LYS A 96 -12.10 -1.50 -9.27
C LYS A 96 -11.25 -1.26 -8.03
N LEU A 97 -11.86 -0.63 -7.03
CA LEU A 97 -11.32 -0.52 -5.69
C LEU A 97 -11.90 -1.64 -4.82
N LEU A 98 -11.04 -2.47 -4.25
CA LEU A 98 -11.44 -3.58 -3.38
C LEU A 98 -11.50 -3.17 -1.90
N ASP A 99 -12.20 -3.95 -1.07
CA ASP A 99 -12.30 -3.75 0.39
C ASP A 99 -10.98 -4.01 1.14
N THR A 100 -9.95 -4.43 0.45
CA THR A 100 -8.57 -4.54 0.94
C THR A 100 -7.78 -3.24 0.79
N GLY A 101 -8.30 -2.25 0.04
CA GLY A 101 -7.57 -1.06 -0.38
C GLY A 101 -6.76 -1.26 -1.67
N ASN A 102 -6.86 -2.44 -2.30
CA ASN A 102 -6.23 -2.70 -3.58
C ASN A 102 -7.08 -2.13 -4.73
N VAL A 103 -6.48 -1.33 -5.59
CA VAL A 103 -7.05 -0.97 -6.89
C VAL A 103 -6.55 -1.96 -7.93
N VAL A 104 -7.47 -2.55 -8.67
CA VAL A 104 -7.19 -3.54 -9.70
C VAL A 104 -7.73 -3.08 -11.06
N LEU A 105 -6.91 -3.26 -12.09
CA LEU A 105 -7.30 -3.10 -13.49
C LEU A 105 -7.56 -4.49 -14.06
N ILE A 106 -8.77 -4.74 -14.54
CA ILE A 106 -9.25 -6.07 -14.92
C ILE A 106 -9.61 -6.07 -16.40
N ASP A 107 -9.16 -7.07 -17.13
CA ASP A 107 -9.69 -7.39 -18.46
C ASP A 107 -11.10 -7.95 -18.33
N VAL A 108 -12.08 -7.26 -18.91
CA VAL A 108 -13.50 -7.63 -18.80
C VAL A 108 -13.80 -8.96 -19.49
N ALA A 109 -13.06 -9.30 -20.55
CA ALA A 109 -13.31 -10.51 -21.33
C ALA A 109 -12.84 -11.78 -20.59
N SER A 110 -11.65 -11.74 -20.00
CA SER A 110 -11.05 -12.90 -19.30
C SER A 110 -11.29 -12.89 -17.78
N GLY A 111 -11.59 -11.73 -17.20
CA GLY A 111 -11.63 -11.54 -15.76
C GLY A 111 -10.25 -11.49 -15.09
N SER A 112 -9.19 -11.46 -15.88
CA SER A 112 -7.81 -11.46 -15.38
C SER A 112 -7.42 -10.08 -14.86
N ILE A 113 -6.67 -10.05 -13.76
CA ILE A 113 -6.06 -8.81 -13.25
C ILE A 113 -4.83 -8.52 -14.13
N LEU A 114 -4.82 -7.34 -14.77
CA LEU A 114 -3.73 -6.86 -15.61
C LEU A 114 -2.73 -6.02 -14.83
N TRP A 115 -3.19 -5.33 -13.79
CA TRP A 115 -2.39 -4.50 -12.91
C TRP A 115 -3.09 -4.32 -11.56
N GLN A 116 -2.31 -4.13 -10.51
CA GLN A 116 -2.85 -3.84 -9.18
C GLN A 116 -1.90 -2.94 -8.35
N SER A 117 -2.50 -2.05 -7.54
CA SER A 117 -1.76 -1.11 -6.70
C SER A 117 -0.92 -1.81 -5.61
N PHE A 118 -1.31 -3.01 -5.20
CA PHE A 118 -0.60 -3.81 -4.21
C PHE A 118 0.79 -4.26 -4.66
N GLU A 119 1.06 -4.31 -5.97
CA GLU A 119 2.39 -4.61 -6.52
C GLU A 119 3.31 -3.39 -6.53
N THR A 120 2.74 -2.19 -6.39
CA THR A 120 3.48 -0.92 -6.39
C THR A 120 3.09 -0.06 -5.19
N PRO A 121 3.34 -0.52 -3.94
CA PRO A 121 3.00 0.24 -2.75
C PRO A 121 3.77 1.56 -2.72
N THR A 122 3.23 2.56 -2.02
CA THR A 122 3.92 3.83 -1.81
C THR A 122 4.73 3.80 -0.51
N ASN A 123 4.18 4.30 0.58
CA ASN A 123 4.81 4.26 1.89
C ASN A 123 4.08 3.35 2.89
N THR A 124 2.99 2.73 2.47
CA THR A 124 2.12 1.95 3.34
C THR A 124 1.97 0.52 2.81
N PHE A 125 2.05 -0.44 3.72
CA PHE A 125 1.81 -1.86 3.48
C PHE A 125 0.52 -2.26 4.20
N LEU A 126 -0.42 -2.83 3.45
CA LEU A 126 -1.74 -3.22 3.93
C LEU A 126 -1.87 -4.75 4.07
N PRO A 127 -2.81 -5.24 4.90
CA PRO A 127 -3.16 -6.65 4.94
C PRO A 127 -3.56 -7.16 3.56
N GLY A 128 -2.98 -8.29 3.14
CA GLY A 128 -3.20 -8.87 1.82
C GLY A 128 -2.15 -8.51 0.78
N MET A 129 -1.26 -7.55 1.04
CA MET A 129 -0.04 -7.37 0.26
C MET A 129 0.94 -8.50 0.55
N ILE A 130 1.82 -8.79 -0.41
CA ILE A 130 2.90 -9.78 -0.27
C ILE A 130 4.22 -9.05 -0.49
N MET A 131 5.03 -8.93 0.58
CA MET A 131 6.35 -8.30 0.46
C MET A 131 7.30 -9.24 -0.30
N GLY A 132 7.70 -8.82 -1.49
CA GLY A 132 8.70 -9.50 -2.31
C GLY A 132 10.03 -8.74 -2.35
N THR A 133 11.08 -9.37 -2.88
CA THR A 133 12.43 -8.78 -2.99
C THR A 133 12.48 -7.52 -3.86
N ASN A 134 11.52 -7.37 -4.79
CA ASN A 134 11.43 -6.20 -5.69
C ASN A 134 10.46 -5.13 -5.16
N MET A 135 9.90 -5.32 -3.97
CA MET A 135 8.95 -4.40 -3.37
C MET A 135 9.62 -3.57 -2.28
N SER A 136 9.29 -2.29 -2.23
CA SER A 136 9.78 -1.38 -1.19
C SER A 136 8.70 -0.40 -0.77
N LEU A 137 8.79 0.07 0.48
CA LEU A 137 8.03 1.23 0.94
C LEU A 137 8.95 2.43 0.95
N THR A 138 8.62 3.45 0.18
CA THR A 138 9.38 4.70 0.17
C THR A 138 8.60 5.77 0.92
N SER A 139 9.23 6.38 1.90
CA SER A 139 8.63 7.44 2.71
C SER A 139 8.04 8.58 1.87
N TRP A 140 7.14 9.33 2.43
CA TRP A 140 6.77 10.63 1.92
C TRP A 140 7.95 11.60 2.10
N LYS A 141 8.03 12.62 1.27
CA LYS A 141 9.03 13.69 1.38
C LYS A 141 8.83 14.54 2.64
N GLY A 142 7.60 14.69 3.08
CA GLY A 142 7.22 15.39 4.29
C GLY A 142 5.82 14.99 4.75
N ILE A 143 5.40 15.50 5.90
CA ILE A 143 4.11 15.15 6.50
C ILE A 143 2.91 15.49 5.60
N THR A 144 3.06 16.47 4.73
CA THR A 144 2.04 16.94 3.78
C THR A 144 2.48 16.84 2.33
N ASP A 145 3.63 16.22 2.04
CA ASP A 145 4.14 16.06 0.68
C ASP A 145 4.32 14.58 0.37
N PRO A 146 3.41 13.96 -0.42
CA PRO A 146 3.47 12.55 -0.76
C PRO A 146 4.58 12.19 -1.77
N GLY A 147 5.31 13.16 -2.30
CA GLY A 147 6.47 12.94 -3.16
C GLY A 147 7.50 12.00 -2.55
N LEU A 148 8.43 11.47 -3.36
CA LEU A 148 9.43 10.51 -2.88
C LEU A 148 10.33 11.14 -1.81
N GLY A 149 10.30 10.55 -0.62
CA GLY A 149 11.23 10.84 0.47
C GLY A 149 12.52 10.03 0.33
N SER A 150 13.40 10.20 1.30
CA SER A 150 14.74 9.58 1.28
C SER A 150 14.80 8.23 1.97
N PHE A 151 13.76 7.83 2.72
CA PHE A 151 13.77 6.59 3.49
C PHE A 151 13.06 5.48 2.76
N VAL A 152 13.73 4.32 2.66
CA VAL A 152 13.23 3.14 1.96
C VAL A 152 13.29 1.94 2.88
N PHE A 153 12.17 1.26 3.06
CA PHE A 153 12.08 -0.05 3.69
C PHE A 153 11.94 -1.12 2.61
N GLN A 154 12.77 -2.16 2.69
CA GLN A 154 12.81 -3.24 1.71
C GLN A 154 13.28 -4.56 2.31
N GLN A 155 12.99 -5.66 1.63
CA GLN A 155 13.62 -6.96 1.87
C GLN A 155 14.97 -7.00 1.16
N GLU A 156 16.03 -7.45 1.85
CA GLU A 156 17.35 -7.60 1.22
C GLU A 156 17.37 -8.85 0.31
N GLU A 157 17.99 -8.70 -0.86
CA GLU A 157 18.10 -9.78 -1.85
C GLU A 157 18.84 -10.99 -1.27
N GLY A 158 18.25 -12.19 -1.46
CA GLY A 158 18.78 -13.45 -0.95
C GLY A 158 18.84 -13.54 0.58
N ALA A 159 18.30 -12.56 1.30
CA ALA A 159 18.31 -12.52 2.75
C ALA A 159 16.91 -12.69 3.34
N THR A 160 16.88 -13.30 4.51
CA THR A 160 15.69 -13.41 5.35
C THR A 160 15.61 -12.20 6.31
N GLN A 161 16.02 -11.03 5.85
CA GLN A 161 16.03 -9.81 6.68
C GLN A 161 15.50 -8.62 5.90
N TYR A 162 15.00 -7.65 6.66
CA TYR A 162 14.53 -6.36 6.16
C TYR A 162 15.48 -5.25 6.57
N SER A 163 15.50 -4.16 5.80
CA SER A 163 16.31 -2.99 6.11
C SER A 163 15.56 -1.69 5.88
N ILE A 164 15.94 -0.66 6.63
CA ILE A 164 15.57 0.73 6.38
C ILE A 164 16.85 1.45 5.93
N MET A 165 16.76 2.11 4.78
CA MET A 165 17.85 2.88 4.21
C MET A 165 17.50 4.37 4.12
N ASN A 166 18.50 5.23 4.22
CA ASN A 166 18.41 6.63 3.84
C ASN A 166 19.24 6.85 2.56
N GLY A 167 18.52 7.12 1.46
CA GLY A 167 19.11 7.06 0.14
C GLY A 167 19.56 5.65 -0.23
N SER A 168 20.47 5.52 -1.21
CA SER A 168 20.92 4.24 -1.74
C SER A 168 22.06 3.59 -0.95
N THR A 169 22.66 4.25 0.04
CA THR A 169 23.92 3.81 0.63
C THR A 169 23.93 3.68 2.15
N LYS A 170 23.03 4.37 2.86
CA LYS A 170 23.08 4.43 4.32
C LYS A 170 22.00 3.59 4.96
N TYR A 171 22.38 2.45 5.55
CA TYR A 171 21.48 1.69 6.41
C TYR A 171 21.21 2.45 7.71
N LEU A 172 19.94 2.58 8.07
CA LEU A 172 19.51 3.10 9.38
C LEU A 172 19.17 1.96 10.33
N TRP A 173 18.54 0.90 9.80
CA TRP A 173 18.09 -0.23 10.61
C TRP A 173 18.13 -1.51 9.80
N LYS A 174 18.30 -2.65 10.48
CA LYS A 174 18.16 -4.00 9.94
C LYS A 174 17.46 -4.90 10.95
N SER A 175 16.52 -5.71 10.48
CA SER A 175 15.72 -6.62 11.32
C SER A 175 16.54 -7.75 11.98
N GLY A 176 17.79 -7.93 11.58
CA GLY A 176 18.54 -9.15 11.88
C GLY A 176 18.08 -10.31 10.99
N LYS A 177 18.86 -11.40 11.01
CA LYS A 177 18.49 -12.61 10.27
C LYS A 177 17.31 -13.28 10.97
N MET A 178 16.22 -13.49 10.25
CA MET A 178 15.06 -14.23 10.73
C MET A 178 15.43 -15.71 10.87
N SER A 179 15.83 -16.13 12.07
CA SER A 179 15.90 -17.56 12.41
C SER A 179 14.57 -17.98 13.03
N THR A 180 14.16 -19.20 12.73
CA THR A 180 12.87 -19.78 13.20
C THR A 180 12.72 -19.82 14.72
N ASN A 181 13.77 -19.55 15.48
CA ASN A 181 13.78 -19.64 16.94
C ASN A 181 13.87 -18.29 17.68
N SER A 182 13.97 -17.15 16.98
CA SER A 182 14.14 -15.82 17.63
C SER A 182 12.85 -15.00 17.78
N PHE A 183 11.71 -15.58 17.46
CA PHE A 183 10.41 -14.86 17.47
C PHE A 183 9.77 -14.74 18.87
N SER A 184 10.39 -15.26 19.92
CA SER A 184 9.70 -15.37 21.23
C SER A 184 9.72 -14.10 22.08
N GLU A 185 10.58 -13.11 21.79
CA GLU A 185 10.78 -11.99 22.72
C GLU A 185 9.94 -10.74 22.43
N ASN A 186 9.40 -10.57 21.19
CA ASN A 186 8.53 -9.44 20.90
C ASN A 186 7.32 -9.85 20.06
N GLN A 187 6.21 -10.13 20.72
CA GLN A 187 4.95 -10.54 20.07
C GLN A 187 4.42 -9.51 19.07
N ILE A 188 4.72 -8.23 19.27
CA ILE A 188 4.22 -7.15 18.39
C ILE A 188 5.02 -7.11 17.10
N PHE A 189 6.35 -7.27 17.20
CA PHE A 189 7.21 -7.41 16.02
C PHE A 189 6.83 -8.63 15.18
N SER A 190 6.48 -9.75 15.84
CA SER A 190 5.97 -10.93 15.15
C SER A 190 4.67 -10.65 14.37
N LYS A 191 3.77 -9.81 14.89
CA LYS A 191 2.55 -9.40 14.16
C LYS A 191 2.88 -8.54 12.94
N ALA A 192 3.79 -7.59 13.08
CA ALA A 192 4.26 -6.76 11.97
C ALA A 192 4.92 -7.61 10.87
N LEU A 193 5.75 -8.59 11.27
CA LEU A 193 6.38 -9.53 10.34
C LEU A 193 5.38 -10.49 9.71
N ASN A 194 4.38 -10.96 10.46
CA ASN A 194 3.32 -11.80 9.91
C ASN A 194 2.50 -11.05 8.83
N LEU A 195 2.34 -9.74 8.98
CA LEU A 195 1.75 -8.91 7.93
C LEU A 195 2.60 -8.96 6.65
N LEU A 196 3.93 -8.85 6.76
CA LEU A 196 4.85 -8.86 5.63
C LEU A 196 5.07 -10.26 5.03
N SER A 197 5.09 -11.28 5.87
CA SER A 197 5.41 -12.66 5.50
C SER A 197 4.18 -13.52 5.20
N ASN A 198 3.02 -12.91 5.01
CA ASN A 198 1.76 -13.65 4.85
C ASN A 198 1.85 -14.63 3.68
N THR A 199 2.48 -15.80 3.94
CA THR A 199 2.53 -16.97 3.06
C THR A 199 1.17 -17.67 2.96
N THR A 200 0.18 -17.18 3.69
CA THR A 200 -1.19 -17.65 3.54
C THR A 200 -1.72 -17.05 2.25
N THR A 201 -1.58 -17.79 1.18
CA THR A 201 -2.33 -17.63 -0.06
C THR A 201 -3.82 -17.61 0.29
N GLN A 202 -4.31 -16.46 0.72
CA GLN A 202 -5.72 -16.18 0.54
C GLN A 202 -5.88 -16.01 -0.96
N THR A 203 -6.24 -17.11 -1.61
CA THR A 203 -6.93 -17.05 -2.88
C THR A 203 -8.18 -16.24 -2.57
N GLN A 204 -8.09 -14.92 -2.74
CA GLN A 204 -9.28 -14.09 -2.74
C GLN A 204 -10.05 -14.56 -3.97
N ASN A 205 -11.05 -15.42 -3.74
CA ASN A 205 -12.06 -15.68 -4.73
C ASN A 205 -12.72 -14.33 -5.02
N ILE A 206 -12.23 -13.66 -6.05
CA ILE A 206 -12.94 -12.55 -6.67
C ILE A 206 -14.17 -13.22 -7.28
N ILE A 207 -15.23 -13.29 -6.50
CA ILE A 207 -16.53 -13.77 -6.99
C ILE A 207 -17.02 -12.67 -7.91
N LEU A 208 -16.67 -12.80 -9.19
CA LEU A 208 -17.46 -12.18 -10.24
C LEU A 208 -18.81 -12.90 -10.20
N PRO A 209 -19.94 -12.18 -10.19
CA PRO A 209 -21.23 -12.82 -10.31
C PRO A 209 -21.35 -13.38 -11.74
N ILE A 210 -20.87 -14.59 -11.95
CA ILE A 210 -21.24 -15.40 -13.11
C ILE A 210 -22.44 -16.20 -12.65
N GLU A 211 -23.63 -15.73 -12.98
CA GLU A 211 -24.81 -16.57 -13.00
C GLU A 211 -24.57 -17.71 -13.99
N ARG A 212 -24.27 -18.88 -13.49
CA ARG A 212 -24.45 -20.15 -14.21
C ARG A 212 -25.01 -21.21 -13.28
N ASN A 213 -26.18 -21.64 -13.69
CA ASN A 213 -26.98 -22.76 -13.21
C ASN A 213 -26.21 -23.91 -12.54
N GLY A 214 -26.59 -24.18 -11.31
CA GLY A 214 -26.78 -25.50 -10.71
C GLY A 214 -25.64 -26.51 -10.81
N ALA A 215 -24.73 -26.51 -9.81
CA ALA A 215 -24.15 -27.74 -9.28
C ALA A 215 -23.59 -27.48 -7.85
N ARG A 216 -24.12 -28.23 -6.91
CA ARG A 216 -23.75 -28.25 -5.49
C ARG A 216 -22.43 -28.99 -5.35
N SER A 217 -21.34 -28.32 -5.00
CA SER A 217 -20.08 -28.98 -4.62
C SER A 217 -19.91 -28.93 -3.09
N GLN A 218 -19.62 -30.08 -2.51
CA GLN A 218 -19.46 -30.27 -1.07
C GLN A 218 -18.14 -29.66 -0.58
N ASN A 219 -18.23 -28.84 0.47
CA ASN A 219 -17.10 -28.27 1.20
C ASN A 219 -16.40 -29.35 2.04
N THR A 220 -15.16 -29.67 1.74
CA THR A 220 -14.24 -30.27 2.69
C THR A 220 -13.60 -29.19 3.53
N ARG A 221 -14.00 -29.10 4.81
CA ARG A 221 -13.34 -28.25 5.81
C ARG A 221 -12.01 -28.86 6.22
N SER A 222 -10.90 -28.26 5.85
CA SER A 222 -9.64 -28.38 6.57
C SER A 222 -9.54 -27.23 7.57
N SER A 223 -9.45 -27.56 8.86
CA SER A 223 -9.26 -26.60 9.95
C SER A 223 -7.78 -26.19 10.00
N GLU A 224 -7.40 -25.16 9.27
CA GLU A 224 -6.13 -24.48 9.48
C GLU A 224 -6.38 -23.29 10.41
N THR A 225 -5.56 -23.22 11.47
CA THR A 225 -5.59 -22.12 12.45
C THR A 225 -4.99 -20.88 11.79
N TYR A 226 -5.83 -20.03 11.24
CA TYR A 226 -5.40 -18.75 10.66
C TYR A 226 -5.16 -17.74 11.78
N THR A 227 -3.96 -17.19 11.86
CA THR A 227 -3.73 -15.93 12.57
C THR A 227 -4.46 -14.84 11.77
N VAL A 228 -5.61 -14.41 12.29
CA VAL A 228 -6.40 -13.33 11.66
C VAL A 228 -5.58 -12.06 11.80
N VAL A 229 -4.99 -11.60 10.70
CA VAL A 229 -4.40 -10.27 10.63
C VAL A 229 -5.55 -9.26 10.75
N ASP A 230 -5.45 -8.32 11.68
CA ASP A 230 -6.46 -7.27 11.84
C ASP A 230 -6.60 -6.50 10.50
N PRO A 231 -7.79 -6.51 9.87
CA PRO A 231 -7.99 -5.83 8.59
C PRO A 231 -7.80 -4.31 8.66
N PHE A 232 -7.77 -3.76 9.87
CA PHE A 232 -7.51 -2.35 10.13
C PHE A 232 -6.12 -2.14 10.76
N SER A 233 -5.15 -2.89 10.31
CA SER A 233 -3.73 -2.70 10.61
C SER A 233 -2.96 -2.26 9.38
N ARG A 234 -1.80 -1.62 9.58
CA ARG A 234 -0.92 -1.20 8.49
C ARG A 234 0.53 -1.03 8.97
N LEU A 235 1.48 -1.22 8.06
CA LEU A 235 2.86 -0.76 8.23
C LEU A 235 3.07 0.50 7.41
N VAL A 236 3.75 1.48 7.98
CA VAL A 236 4.00 2.77 7.32
C VAL A 236 5.47 3.13 7.45
N MET A 237 6.11 3.42 6.31
CA MET A 237 7.40 4.10 6.29
C MET A 237 7.13 5.60 6.41
N ASP A 238 7.41 6.19 7.56
CA ASP A 238 7.13 7.60 7.80
C ASP A 238 8.21 8.52 7.19
N HIS A 239 7.93 9.81 7.15
CA HIS A 239 8.83 10.81 6.57
C HIS A 239 10.09 11.10 7.41
N LEU A 240 10.16 10.56 8.63
CA LEU A 240 11.31 10.68 9.54
C LEU A 240 12.22 9.46 9.50
N GLY A 241 11.88 8.42 8.73
CA GLY A 241 12.67 7.20 8.59
C GLY A 241 12.29 6.11 9.57
N LYS A 242 11.10 6.16 10.15
CA LYS A 242 10.57 5.13 11.04
C LYS A 242 9.59 4.23 10.33
N LEU A 243 9.73 2.93 10.49
CA LEU A 243 8.73 1.94 10.12
C LEU A 243 7.80 1.72 11.31
N GLN A 244 6.53 2.03 11.12
CA GLN A 244 5.51 1.99 12.17
C GLN A 244 4.46 0.92 11.88
N TYR A 245 4.13 0.10 12.87
CA TYR A 245 2.97 -0.79 12.84
C TYR A 245 1.83 -0.16 13.65
N LEU A 246 0.72 0.09 12.97
CA LEU A 246 -0.45 0.77 13.54
C LEU A 246 -1.69 -0.10 13.41
N THR A 247 -2.55 -0.05 14.43
CA THR A 247 -3.87 -0.66 14.45
C THR A 247 -4.94 0.40 14.72
N TRP A 248 -6.15 0.19 14.18
CA TRP A 248 -7.25 1.13 14.40
C TRP A 248 -8.04 0.82 15.66
N SER A 249 -8.06 1.74 16.60
CA SER A 249 -8.91 1.65 17.79
C SER A 249 -10.32 2.17 17.46
N LYS A 250 -11.29 1.26 17.37
CA LYS A 250 -12.70 1.64 17.18
C LYS A 250 -13.27 2.44 18.36
N VAL A 251 -12.73 2.21 19.56
CA VAL A 251 -13.19 2.91 20.79
C VAL A 251 -12.83 4.39 20.75
N ASN A 252 -11.59 4.68 20.33
CA ASN A 252 -11.06 6.04 20.34
C ASN A 252 -11.13 6.72 18.97
N SER A 253 -11.55 5.98 17.92
CA SER A 253 -11.55 6.44 16.52
C SER A 253 -10.21 7.05 16.09
N GLN A 254 -9.12 6.33 16.40
CA GLN A 254 -7.75 6.75 16.08
C GLN A 254 -6.81 5.56 15.82
N TRP A 255 -5.74 5.84 15.11
CA TRP A 255 -4.63 4.91 14.94
C TRP A 255 -3.81 4.84 16.23
N VAL A 256 -3.52 3.61 16.66
CA VAL A 256 -2.67 3.31 17.81
C VAL A 256 -1.35 2.78 17.28
N LEU A 257 -0.25 3.40 17.70
CA LEU A 257 1.09 2.92 17.42
C LEU A 257 1.37 1.72 18.32
N GLU A 258 1.52 0.55 17.73
CA GLU A 258 1.82 -0.71 18.43
C GLU A 258 3.33 -0.97 18.48
N TRP A 259 4.04 -0.54 17.43
CA TRP A 259 5.47 -0.77 17.30
C TRP A 259 6.09 0.17 16.26
N GLU A 260 7.33 0.58 16.48
CA GLU A 260 8.13 1.30 15.50
C GLU A 260 9.63 0.96 15.58
N GLU A 261 10.33 1.06 14.45
CA GLU A 261 11.77 0.96 14.31
C GLU A 261 12.33 1.97 13.30
N PRO A 262 13.56 2.47 13.53
CA PRO A 262 14.37 2.39 14.76
C PRO A 262 13.72 3.19 15.91
N ASN A 263 13.63 2.59 17.11
CA ASN A 263 12.95 3.22 18.25
C ASN A 263 13.88 4.05 19.14
N ASP A 264 15.18 3.80 19.06
CA ASP A 264 16.23 4.54 19.78
C ASP A 264 17.53 4.64 18.96
N ASN A 265 18.51 5.33 19.50
CA ASN A 265 19.83 5.46 18.87
C ASN A 265 20.56 4.12 18.77
N CYS A 266 20.28 3.17 19.67
CA CYS A 266 20.93 1.87 19.69
C CYS A 266 20.34 0.89 18.65
N SER A 267 19.09 1.06 18.28
CA SER A 267 18.46 0.27 17.23
C SER A 267 18.90 0.68 15.81
N SER A 268 19.55 1.86 15.69
CA SER A 268 20.09 2.33 14.42
C SER A 268 21.33 1.52 14.01
N TYR A 269 21.38 1.15 12.73
CA TYR A 269 22.47 0.32 12.19
C TYR A 269 23.84 0.99 12.35
N ARG A 270 24.79 0.29 13.00
CA ARG A 270 26.18 0.75 13.25
C ARG A 270 26.33 2.11 13.95
N VAL A 271 25.34 2.52 14.72
CA VAL A 271 25.40 3.83 15.43
C VAL A 271 26.59 3.93 16.37
N CYS A 272 26.96 2.82 17.02
CA CYS A 272 28.10 2.78 17.96
C CYS A 272 29.47 2.54 17.28
N GLY A 273 29.50 2.43 15.92
CA GLY A 273 30.71 2.08 15.19
C GLY A 273 31.10 0.61 15.30
N PRO A 274 32.24 0.20 14.67
CA PRO A 274 32.59 -1.22 14.52
C PRO A 274 32.93 -1.94 15.84
N PHE A 275 33.26 -1.22 16.90
CA PHE A 275 33.62 -1.77 18.20
C PHE A 275 32.79 -1.17 19.35
N GLY A 276 31.78 -0.36 19.02
CA GLY A 276 30.89 0.25 20.00
C GLY A 276 29.83 -0.72 20.49
N MET A 277 29.44 -0.60 21.75
CA MET A 277 28.34 -1.33 22.37
C MET A 277 27.38 -0.33 22.99
N CYS A 278 26.09 -0.48 22.65
CA CYS A 278 25.05 0.27 23.33
C CYS A 278 24.84 -0.27 24.76
N ARG A 279 24.72 0.62 25.72
CA ARG A 279 24.38 0.33 27.11
C ARG A 279 23.09 1.03 27.49
#